data_1d7ae9ed86206aa45cb0929be132632c
#
_entry.id   1d7ae9ed86206aa45cb0929be132632c
#
_cell.length_a   1.000
_cell.length_b   1.000
_cell.length_c   1.000
_cell.angle_alpha   90.00
_cell.angle_beta   90.00
_cell.angle_gamma   90.00
#
_symmetry.space_group_name_H-M   'P 1'
#
loop_
_entity.id
_entity.type
_entity.pdbx_description
1 polymer ?
#
loop_
_entity_poly.entity_id
_entity_poly.type
_entity_poly.pdbx_seq_one_letter_code
_entity_poly.pdbx_strand_id
1 'polypeptide(L)'
;MMSRRIAVFLVVLFLVSTAQAVQSNSSGRTGSSTSGCSCHGSSSSMSVSLNGLPSSGYEAVTTYTLSWDGGPHIPGTGGFNLDVNSGSWSNLGNNVKLVNGELTHDGTSSRSWSADWTSPSAGSGTAVFTLAVLYGNGNGQNSGDSWDTGSWNLPESTASTNNPPNATNVRYVPSTPTKETGLGVEYDYNDD
;
A
#
# COMPACT_ATOMS: atom_id res chain seq x y z
N MET A 1 28.50 -52.53 27.19
CA MET A 1 27.26 -52.03 27.83
C MET A 1 27.31 -50.52 27.90
N MET A 2 26.73 -49.82 26.92
CA MET A 2 26.63 -48.38 26.97
C MET A 2 25.55 -48.01 28.00
N SER A 3 25.98 -47.29 29.05
CA SER A 3 25.17 -47.04 30.22
C SER A 3 23.86 -46.37 29.84
N ARG A 4 22.71 -46.83 30.35
CA ARG A 4 21.37 -46.22 30.21
C ARG A 4 21.35 -44.71 30.51
N ARG A 5 22.31 -44.24 31.28
CA ARG A 5 22.47 -42.81 31.65
C ARG A 5 22.94 -41.96 30.46
N ILE A 6 23.76 -42.51 29.54
CA ILE A 6 24.22 -41.75 28.35
C ILE A 6 23.09 -41.62 27.31
N ALA A 7 22.24 -42.63 27.19
CA ALA A 7 21.09 -42.60 26.26
C ALA A 7 20.03 -41.56 26.70
N VAL A 8 19.79 -41.43 28.02
CA VAL A 8 18.86 -40.41 28.56
C VAL A 8 19.43 -39.00 28.40
N PHE A 9 20.72 -38.79 28.54
CA PHE A 9 21.37 -37.49 28.33
C PHE A 9 21.35 -37.06 26.88
N LEU A 10 21.52 -37.98 25.93
CA LEU A 10 21.41 -37.71 24.51
C LEU A 10 19.98 -37.39 24.06
N VAL A 11 18.96 -38.05 24.61
CA VAL A 11 17.56 -37.77 24.33
C VAL A 11 17.12 -36.41 24.88
N VAL A 12 17.57 -36.04 26.08
CA VAL A 12 17.33 -34.73 26.70
C VAL A 12 18.02 -33.62 25.90
N LEU A 13 19.27 -33.85 25.46
CA LEU A 13 20.02 -32.88 24.65
C LEU A 13 19.35 -32.67 23.24
N PHE A 14 18.76 -33.71 22.67
CA PHE A 14 18.06 -33.61 21.39
C PHE A 14 16.71 -32.92 21.51
N LEU A 15 16.03 -32.99 22.65
CA LEU A 15 14.76 -32.31 22.92
C LEU A 15 14.95 -30.81 23.22
N VAL A 16 16.11 -30.39 23.68
CA VAL A 16 16.40 -28.97 23.94
C VAL A 16 16.80 -28.21 22.67
N SER A 17 17.24 -28.90 21.62
CA SER A 17 17.69 -28.27 20.37
C SER A 17 16.58 -27.85 19.40
N THR A 18 15.30 -28.10 19.72
CA THR A 18 14.17 -27.76 18.82
C THR A 18 13.36 -26.56 19.27
N ALA A 19 13.75 -25.89 20.35
CA ALA A 19 13.16 -24.60 20.67
C ALA A 19 13.74 -23.54 19.73
N GLN A 20 13.18 -23.45 18.54
CA GLN A 20 13.39 -22.32 17.65
C GLN A 20 12.80 -21.10 18.37
N ALA A 21 13.65 -20.20 18.85
CA ALA A 21 13.19 -18.90 19.30
C ALA A 21 12.57 -18.19 18.08
N VAL A 22 11.26 -18.11 18.05
CA VAL A 22 10.56 -17.30 17.06
C VAL A 22 10.88 -15.85 17.40
N GLN A 23 11.79 -15.25 16.65
CA GLN A 23 12.16 -13.85 16.85
C GLN A 23 11.00 -12.97 16.42
N SER A 24 10.42 -12.26 17.38
CA SER A 24 9.56 -11.11 17.13
C SER A 24 10.39 -10.04 16.41
N ASN A 25 9.97 -9.65 15.20
CA ASN A 25 10.68 -8.68 14.38
C ASN A 25 10.13 -7.28 14.66
N SER A 26 10.46 -6.72 15.82
CA SER A 26 10.01 -5.37 16.25
C SER A 26 10.42 -4.25 15.29
N SER A 27 11.41 -4.51 14.44
CA SER A 27 11.93 -3.56 13.46
C SER A 27 11.34 -3.76 12.06
N GLY A 28 10.18 -4.39 11.94
CA GLY A 28 9.51 -4.61 10.66
C GLY A 28 10.06 -5.78 9.85
N ARG A 29 9.26 -6.25 8.91
CA ARG A 29 9.57 -7.34 8.00
C ARG A 29 8.94 -7.05 6.64
N THR A 30 9.66 -7.36 5.56
CA THR A 30 9.19 -7.31 4.18
C THR A 30 8.94 -8.71 3.62
N GLY A 31 8.28 -8.81 2.45
CA GLY A 31 7.95 -10.07 1.80
C GLY A 31 6.81 -10.85 2.48
N SER A 32 5.99 -10.17 3.27
CA SER A 32 4.88 -10.77 4.01
C SER A 32 3.51 -10.19 3.65
N SER A 33 3.45 -9.20 2.76
CA SER A 33 2.23 -8.47 2.41
C SER A 33 1.10 -9.38 1.89
N THR A 34 1.44 -10.48 1.21
CA THR A 34 0.50 -11.48 0.69
C THR A 34 0.39 -12.74 1.55
N SER A 35 1.49 -13.14 2.20
CA SER A 35 1.55 -14.38 3.00
C SER A 35 1.15 -14.19 4.46
N GLY A 36 1.07 -12.93 4.90
CA GLY A 36 0.67 -12.55 6.24
C GLY A 36 1.71 -12.81 7.32
N CYS A 37 1.29 -12.73 8.56
CA CYS A 37 2.12 -12.77 9.75
C CYS A 37 2.17 -14.19 10.36
N SER A 38 2.40 -15.21 9.56
CA SER A 38 2.31 -16.64 9.92
C SER A 38 3.17 -17.07 11.13
N CYS A 39 4.18 -16.27 11.52
CA CYS A 39 4.93 -16.48 12.77
C CYS A 39 4.05 -16.29 14.02
N HIS A 40 2.90 -15.63 13.89
CA HIS A 40 1.95 -15.34 14.97
C HIS A 40 0.74 -16.28 14.99
N GLY A 41 0.88 -17.46 14.42
CA GLY A 41 -0.19 -18.46 14.33
C GLY A 41 -0.97 -18.39 13.02
N SER A 42 -2.21 -18.91 13.01
CA SER A 42 -3.09 -18.85 11.85
C SER A 42 -3.75 -17.47 11.73
N SER A 43 -4.11 -17.10 10.50
CA SER A 43 -4.87 -15.88 10.25
C SER A 43 -6.20 -15.90 11.02
N SER A 44 -6.63 -14.73 11.45
CA SER A 44 -7.93 -14.51 12.06
C SER A 44 -8.70 -13.52 11.20
N SER A 45 -10.01 -13.70 11.09
CA SER A 45 -10.87 -12.78 10.33
C SER A 45 -10.81 -11.37 10.94
N MET A 46 -9.89 -10.56 10.45
CA MET A 46 -9.77 -9.13 10.77
C MET A 46 -10.27 -8.32 9.58
N SER A 47 -10.81 -7.15 9.85
CA SER A 47 -11.09 -6.17 8.81
C SER A 47 -9.80 -5.41 8.51
N VAL A 48 -9.15 -5.71 7.41
CA VAL A 48 -7.98 -4.96 6.91
C VAL A 48 -8.47 -3.93 5.91
N SER A 49 -8.13 -2.67 6.12
CA SER A 49 -8.51 -1.57 5.23
C SER A 49 -7.29 -0.76 4.79
N LEU A 50 -7.30 -0.33 3.55
CA LEU A 50 -6.39 0.65 2.98
C LEU A 50 -7.23 1.83 2.49
N ASN A 51 -7.13 2.96 3.18
CA ASN A 51 -7.92 4.15 2.93
C ASN A 51 -7.12 5.17 2.10
N GLY A 52 -7.82 6.04 1.36
CA GLY A 52 -7.22 7.10 0.56
C GLY A 52 -7.00 6.72 -0.91
N LEU A 53 -7.30 5.49 -1.30
CA LEU A 53 -7.29 5.10 -2.72
C LEU A 53 -8.47 5.79 -3.45
N PRO A 54 -8.24 6.42 -4.63
CA PRO A 54 -9.31 7.04 -5.39
C PRO A 54 -10.25 5.98 -5.98
N SER A 55 -11.57 6.20 -5.89
CA SER A 55 -12.58 5.25 -6.32
C SER A 55 -12.69 5.08 -7.84
N SER A 56 -12.24 6.09 -8.60
CA SER A 56 -12.29 6.12 -10.07
C SER A 56 -11.02 5.60 -10.76
N GLY A 57 -10.04 5.13 -9.99
CA GLY A 57 -8.69 4.83 -10.48
C GLY A 57 -7.70 5.97 -10.21
N TYR A 58 -6.41 5.72 -10.39
CA TYR A 58 -5.38 6.73 -10.15
C TYR A 58 -5.11 7.56 -11.42
N GLU A 59 -4.83 8.83 -11.22
CA GLU A 59 -4.25 9.70 -12.26
C GLU A 59 -2.73 9.52 -12.26
N ALA A 60 -2.12 9.55 -13.45
CA ALA A 60 -0.67 9.38 -13.57
C ALA A 60 0.11 10.47 -12.81
N VAL A 61 1.22 10.07 -12.18
CA VAL A 61 2.15 10.97 -11.46
C VAL A 61 1.44 11.83 -10.41
N THR A 62 0.40 11.29 -9.78
CA THR A 62 -0.40 11.98 -8.77
C THR A 62 -0.14 11.37 -7.40
N THR A 63 -0.02 12.21 -6.36
CA THR A 63 0.24 11.76 -4.99
C THR A 63 -1.05 11.63 -4.21
N TYR A 64 -1.22 10.46 -3.57
CA TYR A 64 -2.35 10.12 -2.70
C TYR A 64 -1.83 9.82 -1.29
N THR A 65 -2.44 10.42 -0.28
CA THR A 65 -2.15 10.06 1.11
C THR A 65 -2.95 8.84 1.50
N LEU A 66 -2.25 7.74 1.79
CA LEU A 66 -2.85 6.47 2.19
C LEU A 66 -2.73 6.28 3.69
N SER A 67 -3.72 5.60 4.28
CA SER A 67 -3.69 5.22 5.68
C SER A 67 -4.26 3.83 5.90
N TRP A 68 -3.73 3.12 6.90
CA TRP A 68 -4.18 1.78 7.28
C TRP A 68 -4.03 1.60 8.78
N ASP A 69 -4.78 0.66 9.33
CA ASP A 69 -4.75 0.33 10.75
C ASP A 69 -4.90 -1.17 11.00
N GLY A 70 -4.54 -1.59 12.20
CA GLY A 70 -4.66 -2.96 12.68
C GLY A 70 -5.98 -3.25 13.40
N GLY A 71 -7.00 -2.39 13.28
CA GLY A 71 -8.28 -2.56 13.95
C GLY A 71 -8.37 -1.87 15.32
N PRO A 72 -9.36 -2.23 16.17
CA PRO A 72 -9.68 -1.47 17.37
C PRO A 72 -8.48 -1.35 18.31
N HIS A 73 -8.32 -0.14 18.85
CA HIS A 73 -7.19 0.21 19.70
C HIS A 73 -7.30 -0.49 21.07
N ILE A 74 -6.61 -1.64 21.18
CA ILE A 74 -6.30 -2.23 22.49
C ILE A 74 -4.84 -1.93 22.80
N PRO A 75 -4.43 -1.62 24.03
CA PRO A 75 -3.03 -1.49 24.38
C PRO A 75 -2.29 -2.77 23.99
N GLY A 76 -1.36 -2.67 23.07
CA GLY A 76 -0.63 -3.81 22.57
C GLY A 76 0.24 -3.41 21.39
N THR A 77 0.88 -4.38 20.82
CA THR A 77 1.83 -4.22 19.73
C THR A 77 1.15 -4.42 18.38
N GLY A 78 1.54 -3.66 17.39
CA GLY A 78 1.07 -3.79 16.01
C GLY A 78 2.23 -3.93 15.04
N GLY A 79 1.93 -4.42 13.86
CA GLY A 79 2.88 -4.51 12.77
C GLY A 79 2.16 -4.59 11.43
N PHE A 80 2.88 -4.25 10.38
CA PHE A 80 2.35 -4.37 9.02
C PHE A 80 3.47 -4.57 8.01
N ASN A 81 3.08 -5.03 6.82
CA ASN A 81 3.87 -4.99 5.60
C ASN A 81 2.94 -4.62 4.45
N LEU A 82 3.21 -3.50 3.80
CA LEU A 82 2.47 -2.98 2.65
C LEU A 82 3.38 -2.93 1.44
N ASP A 83 2.94 -3.53 0.35
CA ASP A 83 3.62 -3.54 -0.93
C ASP A 83 2.70 -3.02 -2.04
N VAL A 84 3.31 -2.46 -3.08
CA VAL A 84 2.65 -2.06 -4.31
C VAL A 84 3.57 -2.34 -5.49
N ASN A 85 3.02 -2.89 -6.57
CA ASN A 85 3.78 -3.26 -7.75
C ASN A 85 4.31 -2.09 -8.58
N SER A 86 3.83 -0.85 -8.34
CA SER A 86 4.20 0.34 -9.12
C SER A 86 4.03 1.64 -8.34
N GLY A 87 4.68 2.71 -8.80
CA GLY A 87 4.69 4.00 -8.12
C GLY A 87 5.84 4.12 -7.11
N SER A 88 5.76 5.11 -6.23
CA SER A 88 6.79 5.40 -5.23
C SER A 88 6.21 5.90 -3.93
N TRP A 89 6.92 5.66 -2.83
CA TRP A 89 6.55 6.08 -1.49
C TRP A 89 7.29 7.35 -1.06
N SER A 90 6.60 8.23 -0.34
CA SER A 90 7.13 9.44 0.27
C SER A 90 6.38 9.79 1.54
N ASN A 91 6.82 10.82 2.25
CA ASN A 91 6.16 11.35 3.44
C ASN A 91 5.68 10.25 4.41
N LEU A 92 6.62 9.38 4.80
CA LEU A 92 6.33 8.25 5.69
C LEU A 92 5.88 8.78 7.06
N GLY A 93 4.73 8.31 7.51
CA GLY A 93 4.20 8.64 8.83
C GLY A 93 5.03 8.02 9.96
N ASN A 94 4.63 8.31 11.20
CA ASN A 94 5.30 7.77 12.38
C ASN A 94 5.30 6.25 12.39
N ASN A 95 6.42 5.65 12.79
CA ASN A 95 6.61 4.20 12.87
C ASN A 95 6.41 3.47 11.51
N VAL A 96 6.68 4.15 10.41
CA VAL A 96 6.72 3.60 9.06
C VAL A 96 8.12 3.74 8.50
N LYS A 97 8.63 2.70 7.85
CA LYS A 97 9.88 2.76 7.08
C LYS A 97 9.76 2.02 5.77
N LEU A 98 10.58 2.46 4.82
CA LEU A 98 10.72 1.86 3.50
C LEU A 98 11.92 0.91 3.50
N VAL A 99 11.71 -0.34 3.12
CA VAL A 99 12.74 -1.37 3.02
C VAL A 99 12.50 -2.17 1.74
N ASN A 100 13.48 -2.21 0.85
CA ASN A 100 13.42 -2.95 -0.41
C ASN A 100 12.19 -2.63 -1.30
N GLY A 101 11.68 -1.40 -1.25
CA GLY A 101 10.50 -0.97 -2.00
C GLY A 101 9.16 -1.15 -1.25
N GLU A 102 9.13 -1.89 -0.17
CA GLU A 102 7.94 -2.16 0.65
C GLU A 102 7.93 -1.27 1.91
N LEU A 103 6.73 -0.91 2.37
CA LEU A 103 6.56 -0.26 3.67
C LEU A 103 6.38 -1.31 4.77
N THR A 104 7.04 -1.07 5.89
CA THR A 104 6.89 -1.89 7.09
C THR A 104 6.95 -1.03 8.35
N HIS A 105 6.49 -1.57 9.48
CA HIS A 105 6.53 -0.86 10.74
C HIS A 105 7.96 -0.65 11.24
N ASP A 106 8.17 0.46 11.94
CA ASP A 106 9.39 0.78 12.68
C ASP A 106 9.04 0.92 14.15
N GLY A 107 9.19 -0.17 14.89
CA GLY A 107 8.67 -0.31 16.24
C GLY A 107 7.27 -0.94 16.28
N THR A 108 6.82 -1.31 17.47
CA THR A 108 5.61 -2.10 17.69
C THR A 108 4.49 -1.36 18.41
N SER A 109 4.72 -0.09 18.78
CA SER A 109 3.79 0.68 19.61
C SER A 109 2.61 1.29 18.85
N SER A 110 2.65 1.33 17.52
CA SER A 110 1.58 1.89 16.69
C SER A 110 0.67 0.81 16.13
N ARG A 111 -0.57 1.19 15.84
CA ARG A 111 -1.58 0.39 15.13
C ARG A 111 -2.26 1.17 14.00
N SER A 112 -1.82 2.38 13.77
CA SER A 112 -2.27 3.24 12.69
C SER A 112 -1.06 3.86 12.01
N TRP A 113 -1.04 3.83 10.70
CA TRP A 113 0.08 4.26 9.88
C TRP A 113 -0.41 4.99 8.64
N SER A 114 0.45 5.79 8.06
CA SER A 114 0.19 6.51 6.82
C SER A 114 1.46 6.72 6.02
N ALA A 115 1.30 6.91 4.72
CA ALA A 115 2.35 7.35 3.81
C ALA A 115 1.72 7.95 2.56
N ASP A 116 2.49 8.74 1.83
CA ASP A 116 2.11 9.21 0.51
C ASP A 116 2.61 8.23 -0.56
N TRP A 117 1.70 7.84 -1.45
CA TRP A 117 2.00 7.09 -2.65
C TRP A 117 1.84 7.97 -3.88
N THR A 118 2.91 8.10 -4.65
CA THR A 118 2.85 8.75 -5.96
C THR A 118 2.70 7.68 -7.03
N SER A 119 1.61 7.76 -7.78
CA SER A 119 1.28 6.84 -8.85
C SER A 119 2.34 6.83 -9.95
N PRO A 120 2.45 5.74 -10.71
CA PRO A 120 3.39 5.65 -11.83
C PRO A 120 2.99 6.57 -12.99
N SER A 121 3.85 6.63 -14.00
CA SER A 121 3.58 7.35 -15.26
C SER A 121 2.40 6.73 -16.02
N ALA A 122 1.79 7.51 -16.92
CA ALA A 122 0.70 7.06 -17.77
C ALA A 122 1.08 5.81 -18.59
N GLY A 123 0.11 4.91 -18.75
CA GLY A 123 0.30 3.63 -19.43
C GLY A 123 0.90 2.53 -18.57
N SER A 124 1.05 2.73 -17.27
CA SER A 124 1.60 1.71 -16.36
C SER A 124 0.58 0.63 -15.96
N GLY A 125 -0.71 0.84 -16.23
CA GLY A 125 -1.76 -0.13 -15.97
C GLY A 125 -2.22 -0.16 -14.52
N THR A 126 -2.61 -1.33 -14.02
CA THR A 126 -3.19 -1.46 -12.68
C THR A 126 -2.13 -1.48 -11.58
N ALA A 127 -2.24 -0.58 -10.62
CA ALA A 127 -1.50 -0.67 -9.36
C ALA A 127 -2.18 -1.71 -8.44
N VAL A 128 -1.39 -2.66 -7.96
CA VAL A 128 -1.86 -3.73 -7.07
C VAL A 128 -1.23 -3.55 -5.72
N PHE A 129 -2.03 -3.23 -4.72
CA PHE A 129 -1.61 -3.12 -3.33
C PHE A 129 -1.88 -4.42 -2.60
N THR A 130 -0.94 -4.83 -1.77
CA THR A 130 -1.08 -5.96 -0.84
C THR A 130 -0.62 -5.54 0.55
N LEU A 131 -1.41 -5.84 1.55
CA LEU A 131 -1.18 -5.41 2.93
C LEU A 131 -1.43 -6.58 3.89
N ALA A 132 -0.44 -6.89 4.72
CA ALA A 132 -0.60 -7.72 5.90
C ALA A 132 -0.56 -6.83 7.15
N VAL A 133 -1.49 -7.05 8.07
CA VAL A 133 -1.54 -6.34 9.36
C VAL A 133 -1.56 -7.33 10.50
N LEU A 134 -0.73 -7.07 11.49
CA LEU A 134 -0.64 -7.82 12.74
C LEU A 134 -1.24 -7.02 13.89
N TYR A 135 -1.99 -7.68 14.70
CA TYR A 135 -2.65 -7.22 15.89
C TYR A 135 -2.15 -8.02 17.10
N GLY A 136 -1.05 -7.58 17.70
CA GLY A 136 -0.49 -8.23 18.87
C GLY A 136 -1.30 -7.97 20.13
N ASN A 137 -1.42 -8.98 20.99
CA ASN A 137 -2.12 -8.87 22.27
C ASN A 137 -1.26 -8.29 23.41
N GLY A 138 0.02 -7.98 23.14
CA GLY A 138 0.93 -7.35 24.10
C GLY A 138 1.51 -8.29 25.14
N ASN A 139 1.33 -9.61 25.02
CA ASN A 139 1.85 -10.58 25.99
C ASN A 139 3.35 -10.92 25.77
N GLY A 140 3.99 -10.36 24.74
CA GLY A 140 5.38 -10.63 24.38
C GLY A 140 5.62 -12.00 23.74
N GLN A 141 4.55 -12.72 23.43
CA GLN A 141 4.58 -14.02 22.73
C GLN A 141 3.86 -13.89 21.40
N ASN A 142 4.07 -14.85 20.51
CA ASN A 142 3.35 -14.92 19.22
C ASN A 142 1.95 -15.55 19.35
N SER A 143 1.62 -16.06 20.52
CA SER A 143 0.35 -16.73 20.77
C SER A 143 -0.75 -15.74 21.16
N GLY A 144 -1.95 -15.93 20.63
CA GLY A 144 -3.10 -15.08 20.91
C GLY A 144 -3.10 -13.75 20.13
N ASP A 145 -2.17 -13.57 19.20
CA ASP A 145 -2.17 -12.48 18.25
C ASP A 145 -3.16 -12.77 17.11
N SER A 146 -3.58 -11.72 16.46
CA SER A 146 -4.47 -11.77 15.30
C SER A 146 -3.79 -11.10 14.11
N TRP A 147 -3.99 -11.62 12.91
CA TRP A 147 -3.50 -10.99 11.69
C TRP A 147 -4.37 -11.37 10.50
N ASP A 148 -4.37 -10.54 9.49
CA ASP A 148 -5.02 -10.80 8.21
C ASP A 148 -4.34 -10.04 7.09
N THR A 149 -4.77 -10.28 5.85
CA THR A 149 -4.26 -9.65 4.64
C THR A 149 -5.38 -9.03 3.82
N GLY A 150 -5.05 -7.97 3.08
CA GLY A 150 -5.93 -7.34 2.11
C GLY A 150 -5.22 -7.12 0.78
N SER A 151 -6.00 -7.04 -0.30
CA SER A 151 -5.48 -6.69 -1.63
C SER A 151 -6.46 -5.77 -2.36
N TRP A 152 -5.91 -4.76 -3.05
CA TRP A 152 -6.66 -3.76 -3.81
C TRP A 152 -6.04 -3.59 -5.19
N ASN A 153 -6.89 -3.69 -6.22
CA ASN A 153 -6.54 -3.40 -7.59
C ASN A 153 -7.03 -2.00 -7.93
N LEU A 154 -6.11 -1.08 -8.17
CA LEU A 154 -6.41 0.29 -8.54
C LEU A 154 -6.03 0.48 -10.02
N PRO A 155 -6.99 0.51 -10.94
CA PRO A 155 -6.71 0.76 -12.35
C PRO A 155 -6.19 2.19 -12.55
N GLU A 156 -5.46 2.40 -13.62
CA GLU A 156 -5.23 3.75 -14.11
C GLU A 156 -6.56 4.36 -14.53
N SER A 157 -6.85 5.56 -14.08
CA SER A 157 -8.00 6.34 -14.57
C SER A 157 -7.82 6.55 -16.06
N THR A 158 -8.80 6.14 -16.84
CA THR A 158 -8.84 6.62 -18.22
C THR A 158 -9.04 8.12 -18.14
N ALA A 159 -7.98 8.89 -18.37
CA ALA A 159 -8.13 10.31 -18.54
C ALA A 159 -9.31 10.53 -19.51
N SER A 160 -10.31 11.28 -19.07
CA SER A 160 -11.26 11.84 -20.02
C SER A 160 -10.37 12.51 -21.06
N THR A 161 -10.33 11.95 -22.25
CA THR A 161 -9.63 12.62 -23.35
C THR A 161 -10.37 13.93 -23.52
N ASN A 162 -9.79 14.98 -22.92
CA ASN A 162 -10.24 16.33 -23.21
C ASN A 162 -9.98 16.51 -24.70
N ASN A 163 -11.01 16.21 -25.50
CA ASN A 163 -10.93 16.49 -26.91
C ASN A 163 -10.70 17.99 -27.07
N PRO A 164 -9.62 18.40 -27.74
CA PRO A 164 -9.41 19.82 -27.93
C PRO A 164 -10.66 20.41 -28.60
N PRO A 165 -11.09 21.58 -28.17
CA PRO A 165 -12.26 22.24 -28.72
C PRO A 165 -12.17 22.31 -30.23
N ASN A 166 -13.22 21.86 -30.90
CA ASN A 166 -13.31 21.87 -32.36
C ASN A 166 -13.95 23.19 -32.81
N ALA A 167 -13.13 24.08 -33.34
CA ALA A 167 -13.65 25.30 -33.97
C ALA A 167 -14.10 24.99 -35.38
N THR A 168 -15.40 25.11 -35.61
CA THR A 168 -16.03 24.99 -36.95
C THR A 168 -16.48 26.35 -37.48
N ASN A 169 -16.72 26.43 -38.78
CA ASN A 169 -17.21 27.66 -39.42
C ASN A 169 -16.36 28.89 -39.16
N VAL A 170 -15.02 28.71 -39.07
CA VAL A 170 -14.12 29.85 -38.92
C VAL A 170 -14.23 30.77 -40.11
N ARG A 171 -14.61 32.00 -39.85
CA ARG A 171 -14.74 33.02 -40.90
C ARG A 171 -14.18 34.37 -40.43
N TYR A 172 -13.71 35.14 -41.37
CA TYR A 172 -13.32 36.52 -41.12
C TYR A 172 -14.54 37.42 -41.11
N VAL A 173 -14.55 38.33 -40.15
CA VAL A 173 -15.63 39.33 -40.04
C VAL A 173 -14.99 40.72 -40.00
N PRO A 174 -15.38 41.63 -40.91
CA PRO A 174 -16.32 41.43 -42.02
C PRO A 174 -15.78 40.52 -43.13
N SER A 175 -16.65 39.85 -43.85
CA SER A 175 -16.30 38.91 -44.94
C SER A 175 -15.54 39.61 -46.08
N THR A 176 -15.61 40.92 -46.18
CA THR A 176 -14.87 41.78 -47.12
C THR A 176 -14.19 42.89 -46.33
N PRO A 177 -13.01 42.66 -45.74
CA PRO A 177 -12.31 43.67 -44.97
C PRO A 177 -11.80 44.80 -45.86
N THR A 178 -11.98 46.02 -45.39
CA THR A 178 -11.38 47.22 -45.99
C THR A 178 -10.18 47.66 -45.11
N LYS A 179 -9.36 48.57 -45.64
CA LYS A 179 -8.13 49.04 -44.98
C LYS A 179 -8.41 49.71 -43.61
N GLU A 180 -9.64 50.09 -43.31
CA GLU A 180 -10.08 50.79 -42.08
C GLU A 180 -10.91 49.91 -41.15
N THR A 181 -11.22 48.67 -41.51
CA THR A 181 -11.99 47.75 -40.68
C THR A 181 -11.06 46.81 -39.90
N GLY A 182 -11.27 46.75 -38.60
CA GLY A 182 -10.61 45.75 -37.77
C GLY A 182 -10.97 44.32 -38.28
N LEU A 183 -9.97 43.45 -38.35
CA LEU A 183 -10.17 42.04 -38.69
C LEU A 183 -10.54 41.25 -37.45
N GLY A 184 -11.74 40.70 -37.41
CA GLY A 184 -12.17 39.75 -36.38
C GLY A 184 -12.23 38.34 -36.96
N VAL A 185 -12.12 37.33 -36.11
CA VAL A 185 -12.36 35.92 -36.42
C VAL A 185 -13.55 35.45 -35.61
N GLU A 186 -14.59 34.97 -36.27
CA GLU A 186 -15.70 34.27 -35.62
C GLU A 186 -15.57 32.76 -35.89
N TYR A 187 -15.95 31.98 -34.95
CA TYR A 187 -15.99 30.52 -35.05
C TYR A 187 -17.07 29.94 -34.11
N ASP A 188 -17.65 28.84 -34.52
CA ASP A 188 -18.53 28.07 -33.67
C ASP A 188 -17.67 27.15 -32.80
N TYR A 189 -17.93 27.18 -31.50
CA TYR A 189 -17.22 26.39 -30.50
C TYR A 189 -18.14 25.31 -29.99
N ASN A 190 -17.64 24.08 -29.95
CA ASN A 190 -18.32 22.95 -29.33
C ASN A 190 -17.36 22.31 -28.32
N ASP A 191 -17.76 22.30 -27.05
CA ASP A 191 -17.06 21.68 -25.95
C ASP A 191 -17.97 20.52 -25.49
N ASP A 192 -17.60 19.28 -25.87
CA ASP A 192 -18.29 18.05 -25.47
C ASP A 192 -17.71 17.46 -24.18
#